data_8e4d8a6cae676a144d4e6cebe874a502
#
_entry.id   8e4d8a6cae676a144d4e6cebe874a502
#
_cell.length_a   1.000
_cell.length_b   1.000
_cell.length_c   1.000
_cell.angle_alpha   90.00
_cell.angle_beta   90.00
_cell.angle_gamma   90.00
#
_symmetry.space_group_name_H-M   'P 1'
#
loop_
_entity.id
_entity.type
_entity.pdbx_description
1 polymer ?
#
loop_
_entity_poly.entity_id
_entity_poly.type
_entity_poly.pdbx_seq_one_letter_code
_entity_poly.pdbx_strand_id
1 'polypeptide(L)'
;MVEVRSPFDFEAPFATIAQRGAGALIVGTFPWFFERRAQILGLAARHKIPATYPGQSFVYEGGLMSYSAGRDAARQIGFQYVGQLLKGVKPSDLPVRQPTKFELVINLKTAKALGLDVPPTLLARADEVIE
;
A
#
# COMPACT_ATOMS: atom_id res chain seq x y z
N MET A 1 1.47 -16.83 7.76
CA MET A 1 0.37 -15.98 7.24
C MET A 1 -0.67 -15.86 8.34
N VAL A 2 -1.18 -14.66 8.60
CA VAL A 2 -2.28 -14.45 9.55
C VAL A 2 -3.49 -14.00 8.74
N GLU A 3 -4.59 -14.71 8.87
CA GLU A 3 -5.85 -14.41 8.19
C GLU A 3 -6.71 -13.45 9.02
N VAL A 4 -7.26 -12.45 8.38
CA VAL A 4 -8.30 -11.58 8.95
C VAL A 4 -9.65 -12.11 8.47
N ARG A 5 -10.41 -12.73 9.38
CA ARG A 5 -11.68 -13.41 9.06
C ARG A 5 -12.90 -12.49 9.12
N SER A 6 -12.74 -11.31 9.68
CA SER A 6 -13.80 -10.32 9.78
C SER A 6 -13.26 -8.95 9.39
N PRO A 7 -13.99 -8.17 8.58
CA PRO A 7 -13.58 -6.81 8.21
C PRO A 7 -13.60 -5.83 9.38
N PHE A 8 -14.02 -6.26 10.55
CA PHE A 8 -14.17 -5.41 11.75
C PHE A 8 -13.19 -5.77 12.86
N ASP A 9 -12.49 -6.90 12.77
CA ASP A 9 -11.57 -7.36 13.82
C ASP A 9 -10.14 -7.46 13.29
N PHE A 10 -9.36 -6.41 13.49
CA PHE A 10 -7.92 -6.37 13.22
C PHE A 10 -7.09 -6.55 14.51
N GLU A 11 -7.69 -6.38 15.69
CA GLU A 11 -6.97 -6.44 16.96
C GLU A 11 -6.35 -7.83 17.19
N ALA A 12 -7.14 -8.89 17.07
CA ALA A 12 -6.67 -10.24 17.30
C ALA A 12 -5.57 -10.68 16.31
N PRO A 13 -5.68 -10.42 14.98
CA PRO A 13 -4.59 -10.61 14.03
C PRO A 13 -3.31 -9.86 14.39
N PHE A 14 -3.38 -8.58 14.77
CA PHE A 14 -2.20 -7.80 15.14
C PHE A 14 -1.57 -8.29 16.44
N ALA A 15 -2.37 -8.64 17.46
CA ALA A 15 -1.87 -9.27 18.67
C ALA A 15 -1.14 -10.59 18.36
N THR A 16 -1.68 -11.40 17.47
CA THR A 16 -1.04 -12.67 17.04
C THR A 16 0.29 -12.41 16.31
N ILE A 17 0.35 -11.40 15.44
CA ILE A 17 1.57 -11.00 14.71
C ILE A 17 2.65 -10.57 15.71
N ALA A 18 2.28 -9.73 16.69
CA ALA A 18 3.18 -9.26 17.73
C ALA A 18 3.69 -10.41 18.62
N GLN A 19 2.81 -11.31 19.07
CA GLN A 19 3.16 -12.48 19.87
C GLN A 19 4.12 -13.44 19.15
N ARG A 20 4.00 -13.55 17.84
CA ARG A 20 4.89 -14.37 16.99
C ARG A 20 6.25 -13.71 16.72
N GLY A 21 6.47 -12.50 17.19
CA GLY A 21 7.73 -11.78 16.98
C GLY A 21 7.98 -11.43 15.51
N ALA A 22 6.93 -11.16 14.74
CA ALA A 22 7.10 -10.78 13.33
C ALA A 22 7.87 -9.45 13.22
N GLY A 23 8.97 -9.46 12.48
CA GLY A 23 9.82 -8.28 12.29
C GLY A 23 9.24 -7.24 11.32
N ALA A 24 8.30 -7.63 10.47
CA ALA A 24 7.63 -6.75 9.51
C ALA A 24 6.28 -7.32 9.07
N LEU A 25 5.45 -6.45 8.46
CA LEU A 25 4.13 -6.78 7.93
C LEU A 25 4.00 -6.35 6.47
N ILE A 26 3.41 -7.20 5.65
CA ILE A 26 2.94 -6.85 4.31
C ILE A 26 1.41 -6.84 4.34
N VAL A 27 0.82 -5.69 4.09
CA VAL A 27 -0.64 -5.52 3.98
C VAL A 27 -1.06 -5.78 2.54
N GLY A 28 -1.92 -6.77 2.33
CA GLY A 28 -2.41 -7.17 1.00
C GLY A 28 -3.42 -6.18 0.41
N THR A 29 -3.73 -6.38 -0.88
CA THR A 29 -4.64 -5.50 -1.64
C THR A 29 -6.07 -6.01 -1.53
N PHE A 30 -6.80 -5.57 -0.51
CA PHE A 30 -8.23 -5.82 -0.36
C PHE A 30 -8.99 -4.51 -0.23
N PRO A 31 -10.15 -4.34 -0.89
CA PRO A 31 -10.92 -3.09 -0.86
C PRO A 31 -11.21 -2.59 0.56
N TRP A 32 -11.65 -3.47 1.45
CA TRP A 32 -11.98 -3.12 2.83
C TRP A 32 -10.76 -2.77 3.71
N PHE A 33 -9.51 -3.10 3.32
CA PHE A 33 -8.31 -2.58 3.98
C PHE A 33 -8.14 -1.08 3.72
N PHE A 34 -8.51 -0.61 2.53
CA PHE A 34 -8.49 0.83 2.22
C PHE A 34 -9.52 1.62 3.03
N GLU A 35 -10.69 1.05 3.28
CA GLU A 35 -11.72 1.68 4.12
C GLU A 35 -11.32 1.73 5.59
N ARG A 36 -10.56 0.75 6.06
CA ARG A 36 -10.10 0.60 7.44
C ARG A 36 -8.64 0.98 7.65
N ARG A 37 -8.05 1.71 6.71
CA ARG A 37 -6.61 2.04 6.75
C ARG A 37 -6.19 2.76 8.03
N ALA A 38 -6.99 3.67 8.56
CA ALA A 38 -6.68 4.35 9.80
C ALA A 38 -6.54 3.38 10.99
N GLN A 39 -7.41 2.38 11.07
CA GLN A 39 -7.35 1.34 12.10
C GLN A 39 -6.08 0.47 11.92
N ILE A 40 -5.79 0.05 10.69
CA ILE A 40 -4.59 -0.75 10.38
C ILE A 40 -3.32 0.02 10.72
N LEU A 41 -3.24 1.31 10.34
CA LEU A 41 -2.12 2.19 10.64
C LEU A 41 -1.93 2.37 12.15
N GLY A 42 -3.01 2.62 12.88
CA GLY A 42 -2.99 2.76 14.34
C GLY A 42 -2.49 1.50 15.04
N LEU A 43 -2.90 0.32 14.56
CA LEU A 43 -2.45 -0.96 15.10
C LEU A 43 -0.97 -1.22 14.80
N ALA A 44 -0.51 -0.97 13.57
CA ALA A 44 0.89 -1.10 13.21
C ALA A 44 1.79 -0.19 14.05
N ALA A 45 1.38 1.06 14.26
CA ALA A 45 2.09 2.02 15.09
C ALA A 45 2.11 1.60 16.57
N ARG A 46 0.96 1.18 17.13
CA ARG A 46 0.83 0.72 18.53
C ARG A 46 1.73 -0.48 18.82
N HIS A 47 1.78 -1.44 17.93
CA HIS A 47 2.61 -2.62 18.07
C HIS A 47 4.05 -2.43 17.56
N LYS A 48 4.40 -1.22 17.08
CA LYS A 48 5.71 -0.90 16.49
C LYS A 48 6.15 -1.89 15.41
N ILE A 49 5.21 -2.31 14.56
CA ILE A 49 5.47 -3.27 13.48
C ILE A 49 5.72 -2.48 12.19
N PRO A 50 6.95 -2.52 11.63
CA PRO A 50 7.21 -1.96 10.31
C PRO A 50 6.30 -2.61 9.27
N ALA A 51 5.63 -1.80 8.44
CA ALA A 51 4.70 -2.33 7.47
C ALA A 51 4.85 -1.68 6.10
N THR A 52 4.70 -2.50 5.05
CA THR A 52 4.49 -2.01 3.69
C THR A 52 3.02 -2.17 3.30
N TYR A 53 2.53 -1.18 2.57
CA TYR A 53 1.11 -1.04 2.26
C TYR A 53 0.84 -1.09 0.75
N PRO A 54 -0.40 -1.47 0.33
CA PRO A 54 -0.74 -1.66 -1.08
C PRO A 54 -0.95 -0.36 -1.85
N GLY A 55 -0.79 0.80 -1.22
CA GLY A 55 -0.98 2.08 -1.89
C GLY A 55 -0.49 3.29 -1.10
N GLN A 56 -0.17 4.33 -1.83
CA GLN A 56 0.39 5.59 -1.31
C GLN A 56 -0.50 6.28 -0.26
N SER A 57 -1.84 6.11 -0.35
CA SER A 57 -2.78 6.70 0.61
C SER A 57 -2.51 6.28 2.06
N PHE A 58 -2.02 5.06 2.26
CA PHE A 58 -1.59 4.62 3.59
C PHE A 58 -0.37 5.39 4.08
N VAL A 59 0.58 5.67 3.19
CA VAL A 59 1.84 6.35 3.54
C VAL A 59 1.59 7.81 3.86
N TYR A 60 0.71 8.49 3.10
CA TYR A 60 0.29 9.86 3.36
C TYR A 60 -0.44 10.02 4.71
N GLU A 61 -1.11 8.97 5.18
CA GLU A 61 -1.78 8.95 6.48
C GLU A 61 -0.92 8.36 7.62
N GLY A 62 0.41 8.21 7.40
CA GLY A 62 1.36 7.80 8.44
C GLY A 62 1.88 6.37 8.33
N GLY A 63 1.59 5.65 7.26
CA GLY A 63 2.22 4.36 6.97
C GLY A 63 3.70 4.50 6.64
N LEU A 64 4.48 3.44 6.89
CA LEU A 64 5.94 3.47 6.68
C LEU A 64 6.33 3.57 5.21
N MET A 65 5.81 2.67 4.38
CA MET A 65 6.15 2.64 2.95
C MET A 65 5.09 1.93 2.11
N SER A 66 5.07 2.24 0.83
CA SER A 66 4.30 1.51 -0.17
C SER A 66 5.12 1.28 -1.43
N TYR A 67 4.92 0.13 -2.06
CA TYR A 67 5.42 -0.15 -3.41
C TYR A 67 4.25 -0.67 -4.23
N SER A 68 3.75 0.16 -5.12
CA SER A 68 2.51 -0.14 -5.87
C SER A 68 2.50 0.55 -7.22
N ALA A 69 1.67 0.06 -8.14
CA ALA A 69 1.39 0.79 -9.35
C ALA A 69 0.82 2.16 -9.00
N GLY A 70 1.41 3.20 -9.54
CA GLY A 70 0.98 4.58 -9.29
C GLY A 70 -0.49 4.79 -9.67
N ARG A 71 -1.20 5.60 -8.89
CA ARG A 71 -2.61 5.93 -9.14
C ARG A 71 -2.84 6.43 -10.56
N ASP A 72 -1.89 7.18 -11.09
CA ASP A 72 -2.00 7.78 -12.43
C ASP A 72 -1.89 6.74 -13.53
N ALA A 73 -1.12 5.68 -13.36
CA ALA A 73 -1.03 4.59 -14.34
C ALA A 73 -2.39 3.89 -14.52
N ALA A 74 -3.08 3.57 -13.41
CA ALA A 74 -4.41 2.96 -13.47
C ALA A 74 -5.46 3.90 -14.08
N ARG A 75 -5.39 5.19 -13.75
CA ARG A 75 -6.27 6.22 -14.34
C ARG A 75 -6.06 6.39 -15.83
N GLN A 76 -4.80 6.48 -16.28
CA GLN A 76 -4.48 6.62 -17.70
C GLN A 76 -5.01 5.44 -18.52
N ILE A 77 -4.82 4.21 -18.05
CA ILE A 77 -5.38 3.01 -18.70
C ILE A 77 -6.91 3.09 -18.75
N GLY A 78 -7.55 3.45 -17.63
CA GLY A 78 -9.00 3.60 -17.55
C GLY A 78 -9.53 4.65 -18.54
N PHE A 79 -8.94 5.84 -18.60
CA PHE A 79 -9.34 6.89 -19.53
C PHE A 79 -9.14 6.49 -21.00
N GLN A 80 -8.04 5.80 -21.31
CA GLN A 80 -7.80 5.30 -22.67
C GLN A 80 -8.87 4.29 -23.09
N TYR A 81 -9.25 3.36 -22.20
CA TYR A 81 -10.29 2.38 -22.50
C TYR A 81 -11.68 3.02 -22.63
N VAL A 82 -12.05 3.91 -21.72
CA VAL A 82 -13.30 4.66 -21.81
C VAL A 82 -13.37 5.43 -23.13
N GLY A 83 -12.30 6.11 -23.53
CA GLY A 83 -12.26 6.84 -24.80
C GLY A 83 -12.42 5.94 -26.04
N GLN A 84 -11.88 4.72 -26.00
CA GLN A 84 -12.03 3.74 -27.10
C GLN A 84 -13.43 3.14 -27.15
N LEU A 85 -14.01 2.80 -25.99
CA LEU A 85 -15.37 2.28 -25.87
C LEU A 85 -16.41 3.29 -26.37
N LEU A 86 -16.24 4.56 -26.00
CA LEU A 86 -17.12 5.65 -26.49
C LEU A 86 -17.03 5.87 -28.01
N LYS A 87 -15.92 5.46 -28.63
CA LYS A 87 -15.74 5.46 -30.09
C LYS A 87 -16.26 4.20 -30.78
N GLY A 88 -16.87 3.28 -30.02
CA GLY A 88 -17.50 2.05 -30.53
C GLY A 88 -16.58 0.84 -30.61
N VAL A 89 -15.35 0.91 -30.06
CA VAL A 89 -14.48 -0.28 -29.94
C VAL A 89 -15.13 -1.28 -28.97
N LYS A 90 -15.19 -2.55 -29.34
CA LYS A 90 -15.77 -3.58 -28.47
C LYS A 90 -14.82 -3.90 -27.32
N PRO A 91 -15.35 -4.20 -26.12
CA PRO A 91 -14.51 -4.62 -24.98
C PRO A 91 -13.59 -5.82 -25.28
N SER A 92 -14.04 -6.77 -26.12
CA SER A 92 -13.28 -7.94 -26.55
C SER A 92 -12.01 -7.59 -27.34
N ASP A 93 -12.01 -6.43 -27.98
CA ASP A 93 -10.93 -5.99 -28.86
C ASP A 93 -9.89 -5.13 -28.11
N LEU A 94 -10.16 -4.84 -26.82
CA LEU A 94 -9.25 -4.09 -25.98
C LEU A 94 -8.17 -5.01 -25.39
N PRO A 95 -6.87 -4.64 -25.53
CA PRO A 95 -5.80 -5.46 -24.98
C PRO A 95 -5.78 -5.38 -23.44
N VAL A 96 -5.49 -6.50 -22.78
CA VAL A 96 -5.19 -6.48 -21.35
C VAL A 96 -3.87 -5.76 -21.12
N ARG A 97 -3.89 -4.67 -20.36
CA ARG A 97 -2.70 -3.90 -20.00
C ARG A 97 -2.39 -4.02 -18.53
N GLN A 98 -1.14 -4.24 -18.22
CA GLN A 98 -0.62 -4.16 -16.84
C GLN A 98 0.11 -2.83 -16.65
N PRO A 99 0.05 -2.23 -15.46
CA PRO A 99 0.92 -1.11 -15.12
C PRO A 99 2.39 -1.51 -15.26
N THR A 100 3.15 -0.67 -15.92
CA THR A 100 4.60 -0.88 -16.11
C THR A 100 5.43 -0.03 -15.15
N LYS A 101 4.83 1.01 -14.56
CA LYS A 101 5.46 1.88 -13.59
C LYS A 101 4.95 1.53 -12.18
N PHE A 102 5.88 1.24 -11.29
CA PHE A 102 5.64 1.10 -9.85
C PHE A 102 6.33 2.26 -9.15
N GLU A 103 5.73 2.72 -8.07
CA GLU A 103 6.19 3.85 -7.29
C GLU A 103 6.47 3.40 -5.85
N LEU A 104 7.67 3.74 -5.38
CA LEU A 104 8.11 3.55 -4.01
C LEU A 104 7.95 4.86 -3.25
N VAL A 105 7.07 4.87 -2.25
CA VAL A 105 6.88 6.01 -1.34
C VAL A 105 7.33 5.61 0.05
N ILE A 106 8.13 6.44 0.71
CA ILE A 106 8.67 6.19 2.05
C ILE A 106 8.36 7.37 2.96
N ASN A 107 7.91 7.08 4.19
CA ASN A 107 7.67 8.08 5.23
C ASN A 107 8.79 8.02 6.28
N LEU A 108 9.71 8.98 6.23
CA LEU A 108 10.85 9.07 7.17
C LEU A 108 10.41 9.42 8.59
N LYS A 109 9.34 10.19 8.75
CA LYS A 109 8.77 10.49 10.06
C LYS A 109 8.33 9.20 10.77
N THR A 110 7.66 8.33 10.05
CA THR A 110 7.23 7.02 10.57
C THR A 110 8.42 6.08 10.77
N ALA A 111 9.40 6.07 9.87
CA ALA A 111 10.63 5.30 10.06
C ALA A 111 11.34 5.69 11.34
N LYS A 112 11.52 7.00 11.59
CA LYS A 112 12.12 7.55 12.81
C LYS A 112 11.32 7.17 14.07
N ALA A 113 10.00 7.24 14.01
CA ALA A 113 9.13 6.84 15.14
C ALA A 113 9.23 5.34 15.48
N LEU A 114 9.52 4.50 14.47
CA LEU A 114 9.76 3.06 14.63
C LEU A 114 11.20 2.74 15.03
N GLY A 115 12.10 3.73 15.09
CA GLY A 115 13.53 3.53 15.35
C GLY A 115 14.27 2.87 14.19
N LEU A 116 13.77 3.05 12.97
CA LEU A 116 14.37 2.49 11.76
C LEU A 116 15.28 3.50 11.07
N ASP A 117 16.48 3.05 10.71
CA ASP A 117 17.35 3.77 9.82
C ASP A 117 17.14 3.29 8.37
N VAL A 118 16.73 4.20 7.49
CA VAL A 118 16.44 3.87 6.09
C VAL A 118 17.71 4.02 5.29
N PRO A 119 18.22 2.94 4.65
CA PRO A 119 19.46 2.99 3.90
C PRO A 119 19.42 4.04 2.77
N PRO A 120 20.51 4.81 2.56
CA PRO A 120 20.58 5.81 1.48
C PRO A 120 20.30 5.22 0.09
N THR A 121 20.69 3.97 -0.13
CA THR A 121 20.42 3.24 -1.38
C THR A 121 18.93 2.97 -1.62
N LEU A 122 18.14 2.85 -0.56
CA LEU A 122 16.69 2.70 -0.66
C LEU A 122 16.03 4.06 -0.90
N LEU A 123 16.50 5.10 -0.22
CA LEU A 123 16.02 6.48 -0.43
C LEU A 123 16.28 6.96 -1.85
N ALA A 124 17.45 6.64 -2.43
CA ALA A 124 17.78 6.99 -3.81
C ALA A 124 16.89 6.31 -4.86
N ARG A 125 16.16 5.26 -4.47
CA ARG A 125 15.21 4.55 -5.33
C ARG A 125 13.76 4.96 -5.09
N ALA A 126 13.50 5.74 -4.05
CA ALA A 126 12.17 6.20 -3.74
C ALA A 126 11.73 7.26 -4.77
N ASP A 127 10.52 7.11 -5.29
CA ASP A 127 9.89 8.12 -6.14
C ASP A 127 9.41 9.31 -5.30
N GLU A 128 9.07 9.07 -4.03
CA GLU A 128 8.66 10.10 -3.09
C GLU A 128 9.11 9.75 -1.67
N VAL A 129 9.60 10.77 -0.96
CA VAL A 129 10.00 10.68 0.46
C VAL A 129 9.24 11.75 1.24
N ILE A 130 8.52 11.32 2.28
CA ILE A 130 7.76 12.20 3.20
C ILE A 130 8.61 12.43 4.44
N GLU A 131 8.89 13.71 4.76
CA GLU A 131 9.67 14.17 5.90
C GLU A 131 8.79 14.69 7.05
#